data_022e4359611cf99d3a46dddce9f120a7
#
_entry.id   022e4359611cf99d3a46dddce9f120a7
#
_cell.length_a   1.000
_cell.length_b   1.000
_cell.length_c   1.000
_cell.angle_alpha   90.00
_cell.angle_beta   90.00
_cell.angle_gamma   90.00
#
_symmetry.space_group_name_H-M   'P 1'
#
loop_
_entity.id
_entity.type
_entity.pdbx_description
1 polymer ?
#
loop_
_entity_poly.entity_id
_entity_poly.type
_entity_poly.pdbx_seq_one_letter_code
_entity_poly.pdbx_strand_id
1 'polypeptide(L)'
;MKRVAFIFLLLVLLAFSFPVAVRADGIDLTNKFGTVTITEAGIASRGSELMSFNGFSAPKGHAMGYVNFWTGAFIDSTGSIWTGGQFSSVGSGFTITSAGKYGQPRGVIFQGVFTGPIDWTMLVANAYFHEYQLTGTIDGMLWTGRTVSGTTTQTIYTYWNQEKVDHKGNINLGMTHVATPEPGTLGLLGTGLIAIAGLLRHKSAVR
;
A
#
# COMPACT_ATOMS: atom_id res chain seq x y z
N MET A 1 -29.57 1.95 46.22
CA MET A 1 -28.47 1.02 45.99
C MET A 1 -28.44 0.41 44.56
N LYS A 2 -29.57 -0.11 44.03
CA LYS A 2 -29.59 -0.72 42.67
C LYS A 2 -29.18 0.22 41.51
N ARG A 3 -29.49 1.53 41.60
CA ARG A 3 -29.11 2.54 40.55
C ARG A 3 -27.62 2.87 40.56
N VAL A 4 -26.98 2.91 41.71
CA VAL A 4 -25.54 3.17 41.84
C VAL A 4 -24.73 1.98 41.30
N ALA A 5 -25.16 0.74 41.62
CA ALA A 5 -24.52 -0.48 41.09
C ALA A 5 -24.63 -0.56 39.57
N PHE A 6 -25.75 -0.14 39.00
CA PHE A 6 -25.94 -0.14 37.54
C PHE A 6 -25.05 0.89 36.84
N ILE A 7 -24.90 2.11 37.42
CA ILE A 7 -24.02 3.15 36.88
C ILE A 7 -22.56 2.69 36.96
N PHE A 8 -22.17 2.06 38.05
CA PHE A 8 -20.82 1.54 38.23
C PHE A 8 -20.50 0.42 37.22
N LEU A 9 -21.44 -0.50 36.99
CA LEU A 9 -21.30 -1.54 35.99
C LEU A 9 -21.18 -0.96 34.56
N LEU A 10 -21.96 0.08 34.25
CA LEU A 10 -21.90 0.78 32.96
C LEU A 10 -20.56 1.48 32.77
N LEU A 11 -20.01 2.14 33.79
CA LEU A 11 -18.70 2.78 33.76
C LEU A 11 -17.56 1.76 33.60
N VAL A 12 -17.64 0.62 34.27
CA VAL A 12 -16.68 -0.48 34.11
C VAL A 12 -16.75 -1.06 32.70
N LEU A 13 -17.93 -1.30 32.15
CA LEU A 13 -18.09 -1.73 30.75
C LEU A 13 -17.56 -0.69 29.75
N LEU A 14 -17.77 0.60 30.00
CA LEU A 14 -17.20 1.67 29.19
C LEU A 14 -15.67 1.71 29.27
N ALA A 15 -15.09 1.50 30.45
CA ALA A 15 -13.65 1.49 30.65
C ALA A 15 -12.95 0.35 29.91
N PHE A 16 -13.61 -0.82 29.79
CA PHE A 16 -13.12 -1.94 28.98
C PHE A 16 -13.37 -1.79 27.47
N SER A 17 -14.21 -0.83 27.09
CA SER A 17 -14.56 -0.55 25.68
C SER A 17 -13.61 0.48 25.03
N PHE A 18 -12.64 1.05 25.77
CA PHE A 18 -11.62 1.86 25.12
C PHE A 18 -10.79 0.94 24.23
N PRO A 19 -10.88 1.10 22.90
CA PRO A 19 -9.98 0.38 22.02
C PRO A 19 -8.56 0.78 22.43
N VAL A 20 -7.77 -0.16 22.91
CA VAL A 20 -6.32 -0.01 22.88
C VAL A 20 -6.04 0.41 21.45
N ALA A 21 -5.49 1.62 21.26
CA ALA A 21 -5.13 2.09 19.93
C ALA A 21 -4.15 1.06 19.35
N VAL A 22 -4.72 0.10 18.62
CA VAL A 22 -3.92 -0.85 17.86
C VAL A 22 -3.27 0.03 16.80
N ARG A 23 -1.99 0.32 16.98
CA ARG A 23 -1.20 0.92 15.91
C ARG A 23 -1.44 0.05 14.69
N ALA A 24 -2.02 0.63 13.65
CA ALA A 24 -2.10 -0.04 12.37
C ALA A 24 -0.66 -0.39 11.99
N ASP A 25 -0.33 -1.68 11.98
CA ASP A 25 0.95 -2.12 11.44
C ASP A 25 0.91 -1.79 9.96
N GLY A 26 1.78 -0.90 9.54
CA GLY A 26 1.85 -0.44 8.17
C GLY A 26 3.28 -0.24 7.73
N ILE A 27 3.45 -0.10 6.45
CA ILE A 27 4.70 0.29 5.81
C ILE A 27 4.46 1.58 5.04
N ASP A 28 5.28 2.58 5.36
CA ASP A 28 5.49 3.76 4.54
C ASP A 28 6.91 3.70 4.01
N LEU A 29 7.07 3.68 2.70
CA LEU A 29 8.39 3.63 2.10
C LEU A 29 8.53 4.49 0.85
N THR A 30 9.78 4.83 0.55
CA THR A 30 10.18 5.38 -0.74
C THR A 30 11.30 4.55 -1.35
N ASN A 31 11.29 4.45 -2.68
CA ASN A 31 12.32 3.76 -3.45
C ASN A 31 12.73 4.57 -4.67
N LYS A 32 13.95 4.33 -5.15
CA LYS A 32 14.53 4.98 -6.33
C LYS A 32 15.42 4.02 -7.11
N PHE A 33 15.77 4.42 -8.33
CA PHE A 33 16.72 3.69 -9.18
C PHE A 33 16.20 2.30 -9.60
N GLY A 34 17.13 1.37 -9.81
CA GLY A 34 16.81 0.06 -10.36
C GLY A 34 16.59 0.08 -11.87
N THR A 35 16.16 -1.03 -12.41
CA THR A 35 15.87 -1.17 -13.84
C THR A 35 14.40 -1.47 -14.04
N VAL A 36 13.75 -0.72 -14.93
CA VAL A 36 12.36 -0.95 -15.33
C VAL A 36 12.36 -1.39 -16.79
N THR A 37 11.60 -2.41 -17.10
CA THR A 37 11.29 -2.86 -18.47
C THR A 37 9.80 -2.69 -18.69
N ILE A 38 9.41 -2.05 -19.80
CA ILE A 38 8.02 -1.76 -20.15
C ILE A 38 7.72 -2.45 -21.47
N THR A 39 6.71 -3.30 -21.50
CA THR A 39 6.24 -4.03 -22.68
C THR A 39 4.72 -4.18 -22.66
N GLU A 40 4.14 -4.57 -23.77
CA GLU A 40 2.72 -4.95 -23.83
C GLU A 40 2.37 -6.12 -22.89
N ALA A 41 3.33 -7.01 -22.61
CA ALA A 41 3.16 -8.12 -21.67
C ALA A 41 3.19 -7.69 -20.20
N GLY A 42 3.62 -6.45 -19.92
CA GLY A 42 3.66 -5.89 -18.57
C GLY A 42 4.87 -5.00 -18.32
N ILE A 43 4.86 -4.40 -17.14
CA ILE A 43 5.97 -3.62 -16.59
C ILE A 43 6.67 -4.47 -15.52
N ALA A 44 7.99 -4.51 -15.54
CA ALA A 44 8.78 -5.15 -14.49
C ALA A 44 9.86 -4.20 -13.97
N SER A 45 9.91 -4.00 -12.66
CA SER A 45 10.96 -3.26 -11.96
C SER A 45 11.81 -4.20 -11.11
N ARG A 46 13.13 -4.06 -11.21
CA ARG A 46 14.09 -4.86 -10.45
C ARG A 46 15.17 -4.00 -9.82
N GLY A 47 15.46 -4.28 -8.57
CA GLY A 47 16.56 -3.66 -7.85
C GLY A 47 16.31 -2.17 -7.55
N SER A 48 15.07 -1.70 -7.49
CA SER A 48 14.80 -0.35 -7.02
C SER A 48 15.18 -0.22 -5.55
N GLU A 49 16.09 0.70 -5.25
CA GLU A 49 16.69 0.86 -3.93
C GLU A 49 15.69 1.43 -2.92
N LEU A 50 15.50 0.74 -1.80
CA LEU A 50 14.69 1.20 -0.68
C LEU A 50 15.42 2.36 0.02
N MET A 51 14.90 3.57 -0.11
CA MET A 51 15.50 4.81 0.39
C MET A 51 15.00 5.23 1.75
N SER A 52 13.72 4.97 2.04
CA SER A 52 13.15 5.20 3.36
C SER A 52 12.17 4.10 3.76
N PHE A 53 11.96 3.93 5.05
CA PHE A 53 11.06 2.95 5.62
C PHE A 53 10.55 3.44 6.98
N ASN A 54 9.23 3.66 7.11
CA ASN A 54 8.56 4.09 8.35
C ASN A 54 9.24 5.29 9.02
N GLY A 55 9.61 6.31 8.23
CA GLY A 55 10.25 7.53 8.70
C GLY A 55 11.78 7.46 8.84
N PHE A 56 12.39 6.27 8.75
CA PHE A 56 13.85 6.15 8.69
C PHE A 56 14.32 6.29 7.24
N SER A 57 15.38 7.06 7.03
CA SER A 57 15.97 7.25 5.70
C SER A 57 17.34 6.57 5.61
N ALA A 58 17.63 6.01 4.45
CA ALA A 58 18.95 5.49 4.14
C ALA A 58 19.99 6.62 4.14
N PRO A 59 21.19 6.41 4.69
CA PRO A 59 22.30 7.35 4.49
C PRO A 59 22.62 7.54 3.01
N LYS A 60 23.14 8.70 2.65
CA LYS A 60 23.51 9.00 1.27
C LYS A 60 24.41 7.93 0.67
N GLY A 61 24.06 7.41 -0.49
CA GLY A 61 24.81 6.37 -1.19
C GLY A 61 24.58 4.93 -0.67
N HIS A 62 23.58 4.73 0.18
CA HIS A 62 23.25 3.41 0.72
C HIS A 62 21.76 3.12 0.52
N ALA A 63 21.44 1.85 0.27
CA ALA A 63 20.07 1.34 0.25
C ALA A 63 19.78 0.56 1.54
N MET A 64 18.52 0.62 1.99
CA MET A 64 18.01 -0.17 3.12
C MET A 64 17.57 -1.57 2.67
N GLY A 65 17.40 -1.76 1.38
CA GLY A 65 16.90 -2.97 0.73
C GLY A 65 16.48 -2.66 -0.69
N TYR A 66 15.52 -3.46 -1.21
CA TYR A 66 15.06 -3.32 -2.59
C TYR A 66 13.56 -3.51 -2.70
N VAL A 67 12.96 -2.79 -3.65
CA VAL A 67 11.58 -2.95 -4.10
C VAL A 67 11.60 -3.53 -5.50
N ASN A 68 10.88 -4.63 -5.70
CA ASN A 68 10.70 -5.25 -7.01
C ASN A 68 9.20 -5.44 -7.25
N PHE A 69 8.76 -5.18 -8.47
CA PHE A 69 7.37 -5.43 -8.85
C PHE A 69 7.26 -5.79 -10.34
N TRP A 70 6.14 -6.40 -10.68
CA TRP A 70 5.73 -6.64 -12.06
C TRP A 70 4.21 -6.60 -12.16
N THR A 71 3.72 -6.15 -13.29
CA THR A 71 2.29 -6.11 -13.64
C THR A 71 1.96 -7.28 -14.58
N GLY A 72 0.67 -7.50 -14.84
CA GLY A 72 0.21 -8.27 -16.00
C GLY A 72 0.24 -7.45 -17.29
N ALA A 73 -0.37 -7.95 -18.33
CA ALA A 73 -0.38 -7.36 -19.66
C ALA A 73 -1.12 -6.01 -19.70
N PHE A 74 -0.81 -5.18 -20.68
CA PHE A 74 -1.55 -3.98 -21.02
C PHE A 74 -2.96 -4.35 -21.51
N ILE A 75 -3.99 -3.69 -20.98
CA ILE A 75 -5.40 -4.06 -21.21
C ILE A 75 -6.25 -2.94 -21.80
N ASP A 76 -5.71 -1.74 -21.94
CA ASP A 76 -6.45 -0.60 -22.51
C ASP A 76 -6.43 -0.66 -24.04
N SER A 77 -7.64 -0.70 -24.65
CA SER A 77 -7.79 -0.74 -26.10
C SER A 77 -7.69 0.64 -26.76
N THR A 78 -7.75 1.72 -26.00
CA THR A 78 -7.74 3.11 -26.49
C THR A 78 -6.41 3.81 -26.28
N GLY A 79 -5.60 3.30 -25.35
CA GLY A 79 -4.27 3.79 -25.04
C GLY A 79 -3.16 2.94 -25.64
N SER A 80 -1.95 3.23 -25.22
CA SER A 80 -0.78 2.45 -25.52
C SER A 80 0.22 2.55 -24.36
N ILE A 81 1.20 1.66 -24.34
CA ILE A 81 2.29 1.74 -23.34
C ILE A 81 3.06 3.06 -23.43
N TRP A 82 2.86 3.85 -24.50
CA TRP A 82 3.50 5.16 -24.74
C TRP A 82 2.65 6.36 -24.38
N THR A 83 1.35 6.23 -24.48
CA THR A 83 0.41 7.33 -24.27
C THR A 83 -0.29 7.25 -22.92
N GLY A 84 -0.19 6.11 -22.26
CA GLY A 84 -0.90 5.80 -21.04
C GLY A 84 -2.05 4.83 -21.26
N GLY A 85 -2.61 4.33 -20.16
CA GLY A 85 -3.71 3.37 -20.13
C GLY A 85 -3.67 2.54 -18.87
N GLN A 86 -3.94 1.24 -18.98
CA GLN A 86 -4.00 0.35 -17.83
C GLN A 86 -3.29 -0.98 -18.07
N PHE A 87 -2.67 -1.50 -17.01
CA PHE A 87 -2.16 -2.86 -16.96
C PHE A 87 -3.04 -3.74 -16.06
N SER A 88 -3.08 -5.02 -16.41
CA SER A 88 -3.74 -6.05 -15.60
C SER A 88 -2.96 -6.33 -14.31
N SER A 89 -3.67 -6.69 -13.27
CA SER A 89 -3.08 -7.25 -12.05
C SER A 89 -2.87 -8.78 -12.12
N VAL A 90 -3.38 -9.44 -13.16
CA VAL A 90 -3.28 -10.91 -13.29
C VAL A 90 -1.82 -11.32 -13.49
N GLY A 91 -1.33 -12.18 -12.62
CA GLY A 91 0.07 -12.62 -12.64
C GLY A 91 1.07 -11.59 -12.12
N SER A 92 0.59 -10.50 -11.53
CA SER A 92 1.42 -9.44 -10.95
C SER A 92 2.09 -9.85 -9.64
N GLY A 93 3.04 -9.06 -9.20
CA GLY A 93 3.65 -9.21 -7.89
C GLY A 93 4.35 -7.95 -7.41
N PHE A 94 4.48 -7.83 -6.09
CA PHE A 94 5.17 -6.74 -5.42
C PHE A 94 5.93 -7.27 -4.22
N THR A 95 7.24 -7.04 -4.15
CA THR A 95 8.09 -7.56 -3.09
C THR A 95 9.00 -6.47 -2.57
N ILE A 96 9.08 -6.34 -1.25
CA ILE A 96 10.00 -5.47 -0.56
C ILE A 96 10.96 -6.34 0.26
N THR A 97 12.25 -6.16 0.05
CA THR A 97 13.31 -6.81 0.82
C THR A 97 14.08 -5.79 1.63
N SER A 98 14.55 -6.19 2.81
CA SER A 98 15.41 -5.37 3.67
C SER A 98 16.76 -6.03 3.88
N ALA A 99 17.80 -5.20 3.98
CA ALA A 99 19.16 -5.64 4.32
C ALA A 99 19.34 -5.95 5.82
N GLY A 100 18.32 -5.78 6.66
CA GLY A 100 18.38 -5.99 8.11
C GLY A 100 19.10 -4.86 8.84
N LYS A 101 19.05 -3.64 8.31
CA LYS A 101 19.66 -2.45 8.91
C LYS A 101 18.58 -1.56 9.52
N TYR A 102 18.97 -0.68 10.46
CA TYR A 102 18.09 0.34 11.04
C TYR A 102 16.85 -0.24 11.76
N GLY A 103 17.03 -1.37 12.46
CA GLY A 103 15.94 -2.01 13.19
C GLY A 103 14.94 -2.80 12.36
N GLN A 104 15.19 -2.92 11.05
CA GLN A 104 14.34 -3.71 10.17
C GLN A 104 14.73 -5.19 10.18
N PRO A 105 13.79 -6.13 10.02
CA PRO A 105 14.10 -7.53 9.83
C PRO A 105 14.84 -7.72 8.50
N ARG A 106 15.77 -8.67 8.46
CA ARG A 106 16.48 -9.04 7.24
C ARG A 106 15.63 -9.97 6.37
N GLY A 107 15.63 -9.75 5.07
CA GLY A 107 14.91 -10.60 4.11
C GLY A 107 13.66 -9.93 3.55
N VAL A 108 12.69 -10.74 3.16
CA VAL A 108 11.41 -10.22 2.63
C VAL A 108 10.59 -9.63 3.77
N ILE A 109 10.28 -8.34 3.68
CA ILE A 109 9.48 -7.61 4.68
C ILE A 109 8.03 -7.40 4.24
N PHE A 110 7.78 -7.47 2.93
CA PHE A 110 6.44 -7.49 2.34
C PHE A 110 6.46 -8.32 1.06
N GLN A 111 5.43 -9.13 0.85
CA GLN A 111 5.17 -9.84 -0.39
C GLN A 111 3.68 -9.78 -0.70
N GLY A 112 3.33 -9.32 -1.89
CA GLY A 112 1.97 -9.13 -2.31
C GLY A 112 1.80 -9.12 -3.82
N VAL A 113 0.59 -8.77 -4.24
CA VAL A 113 0.19 -8.64 -5.63
C VAL A 113 -0.58 -7.33 -5.81
N PHE A 114 -0.64 -6.85 -7.03
CA PHE A 114 -1.58 -5.79 -7.36
C PHE A 114 -3.01 -6.33 -7.38
N THR A 115 -3.96 -5.48 -6.97
CA THR A 115 -5.39 -5.78 -6.97
C THR A 115 -6.14 -4.76 -7.83
N GLY A 116 -6.91 -5.25 -8.81
CA GLY A 116 -7.57 -4.37 -9.78
C GLY A 116 -6.62 -3.83 -10.87
N PRO A 117 -7.15 -3.02 -11.79
CA PRO A 117 -6.37 -2.38 -12.85
C PRO A 117 -5.27 -1.49 -12.26
N ILE A 118 -4.14 -1.43 -12.97
CA ILE A 118 -2.97 -0.63 -12.61
C ILE A 118 -2.91 0.53 -13.59
N ASP A 119 -3.07 1.74 -13.10
CA ASP A 119 -3.07 2.93 -13.95
C ASP A 119 -1.65 3.28 -14.39
N TRP A 120 -1.53 3.59 -15.68
CA TRP A 120 -0.31 3.99 -16.35
C TRP A 120 -0.51 5.32 -17.05
N THR A 121 0.08 6.38 -16.53
CA THR A 121 -0.15 7.74 -17.01
C THR A 121 1.15 8.36 -17.46
N MET A 122 1.18 8.91 -18.66
CA MET A 122 2.30 9.72 -19.13
C MET A 122 2.22 11.10 -18.49
N LEU A 123 3.25 11.49 -17.74
CA LEU A 123 3.36 12.80 -17.09
C LEU A 123 4.08 13.82 -17.97
N VAL A 124 5.18 13.40 -18.58
CA VAL A 124 6.03 14.26 -19.42
C VAL A 124 6.45 13.49 -20.67
N ALA A 125 6.38 14.16 -21.80
CA ALA A 125 6.94 13.68 -23.06
C ALA A 125 7.76 14.80 -23.71
N ASN A 126 9.04 14.56 -23.93
CA ASN A 126 9.89 15.46 -24.71
C ASN A 126 10.88 14.66 -25.58
N ALA A 127 11.74 15.35 -26.32
CA ALA A 127 12.65 14.72 -27.28
C ALA A 127 13.74 13.84 -26.63
N TYR A 128 13.95 13.93 -25.32
CA TYR A 128 15.07 13.28 -24.62
C TYR A 128 14.62 12.18 -23.66
N PHE A 129 13.46 12.36 -23.00
CA PHE A 129 12.93 11.39 -22.07
C PHE A 129 11.39 11.46 -21.97
N HIS A 130 10.81 10.37 -21.55
CA HIS A 130 9.43 10.35 -21.10
C HIS A 130 9.39 10.00 -19.61
N GLU A 131 8.45 10.61 -18.92
CA GLU A 131 8.15 10.31 -17.52
C GLU A 131 6.74 9.75 -17.41
N TYR A 132 6.62 8.64 -16.73
CA TYR A 132 5.34 7.97 -16.50
C TYR A 132 5.10 7.77 -15.02
N GLN A 133 3.83 7.67 -14.67
CA GLN A 133 3.39 7.28 -13.34
C GLN A 133 2.62 5.97 -13.43
N LEU A 134 3.02 5.00 -12.64
CA LEU A 134 2.30 3.77 -12.38
C LEU A 134 1.65 3.89 -11.01
N THR A 135 0.34 3.69 -10.91
CA THR A 135 -0.41 3.69 -9.65
C THR A 135 -1.29 2.45 -9.56
N GLY A 136 -1.23 1.77 -8.43
CA GLY A 136 -2.05 0.58 -8.20
C GLY A 136 -2.26 0.29 -6.73
N THR A 137 -3.33 -0.43 -6.44
CA THR A 137 -3.58 -1.02 -5.13
C THR A 137 -2.82 -2.32 -5.00
N ILE A 138 -2.31 -2.61 -3.82
CA ILE A 138 -1.57 -3.83 -3.52
C ILE A 138 -2.11 -4.46 -2.23
N ASP A 139 -2.26 -5.78 -2.26
CA ASP A 139 -2.58 -6.60 -1.11
C ASP A 139 -1.46 -7.60 -0.89
N GLY A 140 -1.14 -7.89 0.35
CA GLY A 140 -0.07 -8.83 0.65
C GLY A 140 0.10 -9.11 2.13
N MET A 141 1.25 -9.68 2.44
CA MET A 141 1.60 -10.12 3.78
C MET A 141 2.92 -9.49 4.22
N LEU A 142 2.93 -8.98 5.44
CA LEU A 142 4.15 -8.55 6.13
C LEU A 142 4.94 -9.75 6.65
N TRP A 143 6.22 -9.52 6.97
CA TRP A 143 7.09 -10.50 7.66
C TRP A 143 6.51 -11.00 8.99
N THR A 144 5.59 -10.25 9.59
CA THR A 144 4.86 -10.62 10.82
C THR A 144 3.75 -11.63 10.58
N GLY A 145 3.46 -12.01 9.33
CA GLY A 145 2.33 -12.84 8.94
C GLY A 145 0.99 -12.10 8.85
N ARG A 146 0.99 -10.78 9.05
CA ARG A 146 -0.23 -9.97 8.95
C ARG A 146 -0.53 -9.59 7.51
N THR A 147 -1.78 -9.72 7.12
CA THR A 147 -2.28 -9.22 5.84
C THR A 147 -2.44 -7.70 5.90
N VAL A 148 -2.02 -7.04 4.84
CA VAL A 148 -2.10 -5.59 4.67
C VAL A 148 -2.54 -5.24 3.26
N SER A 149 -3.20 -4.09 3.15
CA SER A 149 -3.64 -3.52 1.88
C SER A 149 -3.15 -2.08 1.77
N GLY A 150 -2.96 -1.60 0.55
CA GLY A 150 -2.55 -0.22 0.36
C GLY A 150 -2.35 0.16 -1.08
N THR A 151 -1.54 1.18 -1.31
CA THR A 151 -1.29 1.73 -2.65
C THR A 151 0.20 1.91 -2.89
N THR A 152 0.58 1.81 -4.15
CA THR A 152 1.90 2.20 -4.62
C THR A 152 1.78 3.16 -5.79
N THR A 153 2.64 4.17 -5.80
CA THR A 153 2.84 5.10 -6.92
C THR A 153 4.31 5.10 -7.29
N GLN A 154 4.61 4.82 -8.56
CA GLN A 154 5.98 4.72 -9.07
C GLN A 154 6.14 5.66 -10.24
N THR A 155 6.99 6.66 -10.11
CA THR A 155 7.38 7.56 -11.20
C THR A 155 8.58 6.97 -11.93
N ILE A 156 8.46 6.75 -13.23
CA ILE A 156 9.41 6.01 -14.06
C ILE A 156 9.91 6.90 -15.16
N TYR A 157 11.23 7.06 -15.27
CA TYR A 157 11.89 7.69 -16.39
C TYR A 157 12.31 6.68 -17.43
N THR A 158 12.00 6.97 -18.69
CA THR A 158 12.54 6.23 -19.84
C THR A 158 13.33 7.18 -20.72
N TYR A 159 14.51 6.75 -21.17
CA TYR A 159 15.25 7.53 -22.16
C TYR A 159 14.68 7.25 -23.54
N TRP A 160 14.28 8.31 -24.23
CA TRP A 160 13.77 8.19 -25.59
C TRP A 160 14.94 8.03 -26.55
N ASN A 161 15.07 6.86 -27.14
CA ASN A 161 15.94 6.64 -28.29
C ASN A 161 15.04 6.28 -29.48
N GLN A 162 14.99 7.17 -30.46
CA GLN A 162 14.07 7.07 -31.62
C GLN A 162 14.18 5.78 -32.42
N GLU A 163 15.23 4.96 -32.21
CA GLU A 163 15.53 3.81 -33.06
C GLU A 163 15.29 2.44 -32.41
N LYS A 164 15.02 2.33 -31.11
CA LYS A 164 14.87 1.02 -30.45
C LYS A 164 13.72 1.00 -29.43
N VAL A 165 12.87 0.04 -29.66
CA VAL A 165 11.69 -0.32 -28.87
C VAL A 165 12.05 -0.98 -27.51
N ASP A 166 13.28 -0.88 -27.05
CA ASP A 166 13.71 -1.39 -25.76
C ASP A 166 13.37 -0.35 -24.67
N HIS A 167 12.18 -0.51 -24.16
CA HIS A 167 11.60 0.39 -23.19
C HIS A 167 12.19 0.13 -21.81
N LYS A 168 13.45 0.51 -21.67
CA LYS A 168 14.15 0.48 -20.40
C LYS A 168 14.06 1.84 -19.72
N GLY A 169 13.79 1.81 -18.43
CA GLY A 169 13.73 2.99 -17.60
C GLY A 169 14.31 2.71 -16.23
N ASN A 170 14.16 3.68 -15.35
CA ASN A 170 14.46 3.56 -13.93
C ASN A 170 13.39 4.25 -13.09
N ILE A 171 13.30 3.87 -11.83
CA ILE A 171 12.43 4.56 -10.87
C ILE A 171 13.09 5.87 -10.47
N ASN A 172 12.41 6.98 -10.74
CA ASN A 172 12.79 8.30 -10.24
C ASN A 172 12.40 8.46 -8.77
N LEU A 173 11.12 8.12 -8.47
CA LEU A 173 10.58 8.09 -7.13
C LEU A 173 9.45 7.08 -7.06
N GLY A 174 9.56 6.13 -6.15
CA GLY A 174 8.46 5.26 -5.75
C GLY A 174 8.01 5.59 -4.34
N MET A 175 6.71 5.56 -4.12
CA MET A 175 6.08 5.68 -2.81
C MET A 175 5.11 4.52 -2.63
N THR A 176 5.19 3.86 -1.49
CA THR A 176 4.27 2.76 -1.16
C THR A 176 3.80 2.92 0.27
N HIS A 177 2.49 2.86 0.44
CA HIS A 177 1.83 2.86 1.72
C HIS A 177 0.92 1.64 1.81
N VAL A 178 1.15 0.79 2.80
CA VAL A 178 0.29 -0.34 3.13
C VAL A 178 0.03 -0.37 4.63
N ALA A 179 -1.19 -0.70 5.02
CA ALA A 179 -1.60 -0.78 6.41
C ALA A 179 -2.48 -2.02 6.64
N THR A 180 -2.49 -2.50 7.86
CA THR A 180 -3.49 -3.49 8.25
C THR A 180 -4.87 -2.87 8.12
N PRO A 181 -5.86 -3.57 7.52
CA PRO A 181 -7.24 -3.15 7.59
C PRO A 181 -7.61 -2.93 9.06
N GLU A 182 -8.28 -1.81 9.34
CA GLU A 182 -8.71 -1.52 10.71
C GLU A 182 -9.51 -2.72 11.24
N PRO A 183 -9.15 -3.28 12.40
CA PRO A 183 -9.96 -4.34 13.00
C PRO A 183 -11.39 -3.82 13.08
N GLY A 184 -12.37 -4.68 12.84
CA GLY A 184 -13.80 -4.31 12.91
C GLY A 184 -14.28 -3.79 14.29
N THR A 185 -13.35 -3.30 15.11
CA THR A 185 -13.58 -2.62 16.40
C THR A 185 -14.46 -1.38 16.23
N LEU A 186 -14.34 -0.63 15.12
CA LEU A 186 -15.26 0.46 14.81
C LEU A 186 -16.68 -0.06 14.51
N GLY A 187 -16.78 -1.20 13.79
CA GLY A 187 -18.05 -1.88 13.56
C GLY A 187 -18.64 -2.44 14.86
N LEU A 188 -17.83 -3.06 15.70
CA LEU A 188 -18.22 -3.57 17.02
C LEU A 188 -18.61 -2.43 17.97
N LEU A 189 -17.89 -1.32 17.98
CA LEU A 189 -18.24 -0.12 18.77
C LEU A 189 -19.56 0.48 18.28
N GLY A 190 -19.73 0.62 16.95
CA GLY A 190 -20.98 1.12 16.36
C GLY A 190 -22.19 0.23 16.67
N THR A 191 -22.07 -1.07 16.50
CA THR A 191 -23.14 -2.04 16.83
C THR A 191 -23.39 -2.10 18.31
N GLY A 192 -22.37 -2.00 19.17
CA GLY A 192 -22.50 -1.93 20.62
C GLY A 192 -23.28 -0.70 21.08
N LEU A 193 -22.98 0.46 20.52
CA LEU A 193 -23.71 1.73 20.80
C LEU A 193 -25.18 1.66 20.37
N ILE A 194 -25.45 1.09 19.20
CA ILE A 194 -26.83 0.90 18.70
C ILE A 194 -27.61 -0.05 19.63
N ALA A 195 -26.99 -1.15 20.08
CA ALA A 195 -27.61 -2.09 21.00
C ALA A 195 -27.95 -1.44 22.34
N ILE A 196 -27.04 -0.62 22.91
CA ILE A 196 -27.25 0.11 24.15
C ILE A 196 -28.38 1.14 23.99
N ALA A 197 -28.39 1.90 22.89
CA ALA A 197 -29.44 2.88 22.59
C ALA A 197 -30.82 2.20 22.45
N GLY A 198 -30.88 1.03 21.83
CA GLY A 198 -32.09 0.22 21.71
C GLY A 198 -32.65 -0.25 23.08
N LEU A 199 -31.76 -0.72 23.95
CA LEU A 199 -32.12 -1.12 25.30
C LEU A 199 -32.64 0.04 26.16
N LEU A 200 -32.05 1.22 26.04
CA LEU A 200 -32.49 2.42 26.76
C LEU A 200 -33.86 2.91 26.27
N ARG A 201 -34.12 2.84 24.96
CA ARG A 201 -35.43 3.21 24.38
C ARG A 201 -36.54 2.25 24.79
N HIS A 202 -36.27 0.96 24.89
CA HIS A 202 -37.24 -0.02 25.31
C HIS A 202 -37.71 0.20 26.78
N LYS A 203 -36.78 0.59 27.67
CA LYS A 203 -37.11 0.92 29.06
C LYS A 203 -37.96 2.16 29.23
N SER A 204 -37.87 3.13 28.32
CA SER A 204 -38.68 4.35 28.38
C SER A 204 -40.10 4.19 27.83
N ALA A 205 -40.32 3.15 27.01
CA ALA A 205 -41.65 2.85 26.42
C ALA A 205 -42.56 1.99 27.32
N VAL A 206 -42.04 1.49 28.45
CA VAL A 206 -42.77 0.61 29.41
C VAL A 206 -43.10 1.37 30.68
N ARG A 207 -43.06 2.68 30.69
CA ARG A 207 -43.57 3.59 31.68
C ARG A 207 -44.69 4.41 31.07
#